data_cd3800cdda927ed0c9b523b8762231aa
#
_entry.id   cd3800cdda927ed0c9b523b8762231aa
#
_cell.length_a   1.000
_cell.length_b   1.000
_cell.length_c   1.000
_cell.angle_alpha   90.00
_cell.angle_beta   90.00
_cell.angle_gamma   90.00
#
_symmetry.space_group_name_H-M   'P 1'
#
loop_
_entity.id
_entity.type
_entity.pdbx_description
1 polymer ?
#
loop_
_entity_poly.entity_id
_entity_poly.type
_entity_poly.pdbx_seq_one_letter_code
_entity_poly.pdbx_strand_id
1 'polypeptide(L)'
;MMSAAPTSEQLLDALHRLDLVPRGADVVVTPLPGGVSSDIARVDVAGRSFCVKQALPKLKVAADWRAPVARNHSEAEWIRVAGEIVPDAVPRLIGEDRTAGLFAMSWLAPETHPVWKAELRDGRIDPAVAAEVGRRISLVHAATAGRVDIAARFANDDIFQPIRLEPYLLATAERHPDCGGALRRLAETTAHTKLALVHGDVSPKNILVGPHGPVFLDAECAWYGDPAFDLAFCLNHLLLKCAWRPESRAGYLAAFRALANAYLAGVSWEPRDVLEARTARLLPGLLLARVDGKSPVEYLTEEADRERIRACAKPLLLAPRTRLAEVAEAWRQCTERR
;
A
#
# COMPACT_ATOMS: atom_id res chain seq x y z
N MET A 1 -3.34 -8.69 29.56
CA MET A 1 -3.64 -10.03 29.05
C MET A 1 -3.16 -10.08 27.61
N MET A 2 -2.15 -10.89 27.30
CA MET A 2 -1.65 -11.09 25.94
C MET A 2 -2.72 -11.89 25.19
N SER A 3 -3.35 -11.28 24.16
CA SER A 3 -4.18 -12.05 23.21
C SER A 3 -3.23 -12.93 22.41
N ALA A 4 -3.27 -14.22 22.69
CA ALA A 4 -2.59 -15.23 21.87
C ALA A 4 -3.18 -15.19 20.46
N ALA A 5 -2.39 -15.60 19.45
CA ALA A 5 -2.93 -15.90 18.12
C ALA A 5 -4.14 -16.84 18.29
N PRO A 6 -5.21 -16.65 17.49
CA PRO A 6 -6.40 -17.49 17.62
C PRO A 6 -5.99 -18.95 17.49
N THR A 7 -6.51 -19.77 18.37
CA THR A 7 -6.37 -21.22 18.24
C THR A 7 -7.07 -21.64 16.93
N SER A 8 -6.63 -22.72 16.33
CA SER A 8 -7.30 -23.32 15.15
C SER A 8 -8.80 -23.49 15.39
N GLU A 9 -9.21 -23.70 16.62
CA GLU A 9 -10.60 -23.83 17.05
C GLU A 9 -11.39 -22.50 16.92
N GLN A 10 -10.83 -21.38 17.36
CA GLN A 10 -11.47 -20.06 17.24
C GLN A 10 -11.65 -19.62 15.78
N LEU A 11 -10.69 -19.95 14.92
CA LEU A 11 -10.80 -19.73 13.49
C LEU A 11 -11.93 -20.58 12.89
N LEU A 12 -11.98 -21.86 13.19
CA LEU A 12 -13.03 -22.77 12.72
C LEU A 12 -14.42 -22.34 13.19
N ASP A 13 -14.56 -21.90 14.45
CA ASP A 13 -15.82 -21.37 14.95
C ASP A 13 -16.29 -20.12 14.20
N ALA A 14 -15.38 -19.19 13.85
CA ALA A 14 -15.72 -18.04 13.03
C ALA A 14 -16.16 -18.47 11.61
N LEU A 15 -15.47 -19.44 11.01
CA LEU A 15 -15.82 -19.95 9.68
C LEU A 15 -17.16 -20.72 9.68
N HIS A 16 -17.51 -21.39 10.77
CA HIS A 16 -18.84 -22.00 10.96
C HIS A 16 -19.94 -20.95 11.10
N ARG A 17 -19.70 -19.85 11.85
CA ARG A 17 -20.68 -18.74 11.94
C ARG A 17 -20.94 -18.07 10.61
N LEU A 18 -19.94 -18.06 9.72
CA LEU A 18 -20.04 -17.49 8.38
C LEU A 18 -20.60 -18.48 7.34
N ASP A 19 -20.99 -19.68 7.73
CA ASP A 19 -21.42 -20.77 6.84
C ASP A 19 -20.42 -21.11 5.72
N LEU A 20 -19.13 -20.83 5.95
CA LEU A 20 -18.06 -21.11 4.99
C LEU A 20 -17.50 -22.52 5.12
N VAL A 21 -17.61 -23.11 6.30
CA VAL A 21 -17.17 -24.46 6.62
C VAL A 21 -18.32 -25.20 7.29
N PRO A 22 -18.82 -26.33 6.73
CA PRO A 22 -19.81 -27.19 7.39
C PRO A 22 -19.23 -27.83 8.65
N ARG A 23 -20.05 -28.03 9.67
CA ARG A 23 -19.62 -28.77 10.88
C ARG A 23 -19.27 -30.21 10.52
N GLY A 24 -18.11 -30.67 11.00
CA GLY A 24 -17.63 -32.03 10.72
C GLY A 24 -16.98 -32.21 9.35
N ALA A 25 -16.86 -31.15 8.54
CA ALA A 25 -16.11 -31.21 7.30
C ALA A 25 -14.61 -31.37 7.55
N ASP A 26 -13.93 -32.10 6.67
CA ASP A 26 -12.46 -32.11 6.62
C ASP A 26 -11.95 -30.78 6.07
N VAL A 27 -11.17 -30.06 6.88
CA VAL A 27 -10.69 -28.70 6.59
C VAL A 27 -9.18 -28.67 6.73
N VAL A 28 -8.52 -28.20 5.67
CA VAL A 28 -7.08 -27.94 5.71
C VAL A 28 -6.85 -26.44 5.80
N VAL A 29 -6.17 -26.01 6.88
CA VAL A 29 -5.79 -24.62 7.10
C VAL A 29 -4.26 -24.51 6.93
N THR A 30 -3.84 -23.78 5.91
CA THR A 30 -2.42 -23.56 5.60
C THR A 30 -2.05 -22.11 5.89
N PRO A 31 -1.23 -21.83 6.91
CA PRO A 31 -0.73 -20.47 7.15
C PRO A 31 0.04 -19.93 5.95
N LEU A 32 -0.18 -18.65 5.63
CA LEU A 32 0.51 -17.97 4.54
C LEU A 32 1.59 -17.03 5.11
N PRO A 33 2.78 -16.99 4.48
CA PRO A 33 3.85 -16.10 4.90
C PRO A 33 3.54 -14.63 4.56
N GLY A 34 4.07 -13.68 5.32
CA GLY A 34 4.14 -12.26 4.94
C GLY A 34 3.21 -11.32 5.70
N GLY A 35 2.29 -11.79 6.53
CA GLY A 35 1.45 -10.91 7.36
C GLY A 35 2.21 -10.35 8.56
N VAL A 36 2.60 -9.06 8.54
CA VAL A 36 3.21 -8.38 9.70
C VAL A 36 2.13 -7.95 10.70
N SER A 37 1.00 -7.49 10.21
CA SER A 37 -0.12 -6.92 10.94
C SER A 37 -1.26 -7.91 11.18
N SER A 38 -1.27 -9.05 10.46
CA SER A 38 -2.37 -10.00 10.45
C SER A 38 -1.87 -11.44 10.34
N ASP A 39 -2.67 -12.38 10.83
CA ASP A 39 -2.56 -13.79 10.47
C ASP A 39 -3.36 -14.02 9.18
N ILE A 40 -2.73 -14.67 8.21
CA ILE A 40 -3.32 -14.98 6.92
C ILE A 40 -3.20 -16.49 6.70
N ALA A 41 -4.28 -17.14 6.28
CA ALA A 41 -4.28 -18.56 5.97
C ALA A 41 -5.12 -18.85 4.72
N ARG A 42 -4.70 -19.84 3.97
CA ARG A 42 -5.52 -20.51 2.97
C ARG A 42 -6.34 -21.60 3.67
N VAL A 43 -7.61 -21.67 3.36
CA VAL A 43 -8.55 -22.68 3.83
C VAL A 43 -9.04 -23.49 2.64
N ASP A 44 -8.83 -24.79 2.69
CA ASP A 44 -9.31 -25.76 1.70
C ASP A 44 -10.38 -26.63 2.35
N VAL A 45 -11.59 -26.63 1.76
CA VAL A 45 -12.74 -27.40 2.23
C VAL A 45 -13.65 -27.79 1.09
N ALA A 46 -14.04 -29.05 1.01
CA ALA A 46 -14.98 -29.57 -0.01
C ALA A 46 -14.65 -29.13 -1.45
N GLY A 47 -13.36 -29.19 -1.82
CA GLY A 47 -12.87 -28.84 -3.17
C GLY A 47 -12.84 -27.33 -3.46
N ARG A 48 -13.10 -26.49 -2.47
CA ARG A 48 -13.00 -25.01 -2.58
C ARG A 48 -11.80 -24.51 -1.79
N SER A 49 -11.14 -23.46 -2.32
CA SER A 49 -10.09 -22.73 -1.62
C SER A 49 -10.49 -21.27 -1.43
N PHE A 50 -10.21 -20.72 -0.26
CA PHE A 50 -10.36 -19.30 0.03
C PHE A 50 -9.28 -18.84 1.00
N CYS A 51 -9.07 -17.53 1.09
CA CYS A 51 -8.14 -16.92 2.01
C CYS A 51 -8.88 -16.31 3.20
N VAL A 52 -8.36 -16.48 4.41
CA VAL A 52 -8.85 -15.79 5.61
C VAL A 52 -7.76 -14.88 6.14
N LYS A 53 -8.15 -13.68 6.59
CA LYS A 53 -7.26 -12.71 7.21
C LYS A 53 -7.86 -12.25 8.54
N GLN A 54 -7.00 -12.24 9.59
CA GLN A 54 -7.37 -11.80 10.92
C GLN A 54 -6.34 -10.84 11.46
N ALA A 55 -6.77 -9.65 11.90
CA ALA A 55 -5.87 -8.63 12.42
C ALA A 55 -5.30 -9.01 13.80
N LEU A 56 -4.01 -8.72 13.99
CA LEU A 56 -3.34 -8.88 15.26
C LEU A 56 -3.32 -7.56 16.03
N PRO A 57 -3.57 -7.55 17.35
CA PRO A 57 -3.50 -6.33 18.16
C PRO A 57 -2.08 -5.77 18.30
N LYS A 58 -1.05 -6.61 18.09
CA LYS A 58 0.37 -6.26 18.07
C LYS A 58 0.99 -6.76 16.77
N LEU A 59 1.72 -5.87 16.08
CA LEU A 59 2.40 -6.21 14.84
C LEU A 59 3.60 -7.14 15.08
N LYS A 60 3.89 -8.02 14.12
CA LYS A 60 5.04 -8.95 14.13
C LYS A 60 6.33 -8.23 13.69
N VAL A 61 6.71 -7.19 14.43
CA VAL A 61 7.94 -6.40 14.21
C VAL A 61 8.74 -6.29 15.50
N ALA A 62 10.06 -6.00 15.38
CA ALA A 62 10.93 -5.88 16.56
C ALA A 62 10.54 -4.71 17.49
N ALA A 63 9.99 -3.63 16.93
CA ALA A 63 9.47 -2.51 17.71
C ALA A 63 8.11 -2.86 18.35
N ASP A 64 7.82 -2.31 19.55
CA ASP A 64 6.47 -2.42 20.12
C ASP A 64 5.51 -1.49 19.36
N TRP A 65 4.91 -2.06 18.32
CA TRP A 65 4.00 -1.34 17.44
C TRP A 65 2.62 -1.99 17.54
N ARG A 66 1.66 -1.23 18.06
CA ARG A 66 0.26 -1.65 18.22
C ARG A 66 -0.62 -0.85 17.27
N ALA A 67 -1.63 -1.51 16.72
CA ALA A 67 -2.62 -0.86 15.87
C ALA A 67 -4.02 -1.42 16.17
N PRO A 68 -5.08 -0.61 16.05
CA PRO A 68 -6.45 -1.05 16.29
C PRO A 68 -6.82 -2.25 15.44
N VAL A 69 -7.47 -3.27 16.01
CA VAL A 69 -7.97 -4.45 15.27
C VAL A 69 -9.03 -4.07 14.25
N ALA A 70 -9.71 -2.93 14.47
CA ALA A 70 -10.68 -2.35 13.54
C ALA A 70 -10.14 -2.11 12.11
N ARG A 71 -8.81 -2.03 11.92
CA ARG A 71 -8.20 -1.94 10.58
C ARG A 71 -8.54 -3.11 9.66
N ASN A 72 -8.84 -4.29 10.22
CA ASN A 72 -9.28 -5.44 9.43
C ASN A 72 -10.65 -5.19 8.77
N HIS A 73 -11.53 -4.52 9.51
CA HIS A 73 -12.80 -4.07 8.97
C HIS A 73 -12.61 -3.00 7.89
N SER A 74 -11.68 -2.06 8.07
CA SER A 74 -11.35 -1.04 7.07
C SER A 74 -10.90 -1.66 5.75
N GLU A 75 -10.11 -2.76 5.80
CA GLU A 75 -9.72 -3.50 4.60
C GLU A 75 -10.90 -4.20 3.93
N ALA A 76 -11.74 -4.91 4.69
CA ALA A 76 -12.93 -5.58 4.15
C ALA A 76 -13.90 -4.56 3.50
N GLU A 77 -14.08 -3.40 4.12
CA GLU A 77 -14.89 -2.30 3.57
C GLU A 77 -14.27 -1.69 2.31
N TRP A 78 -12.94 -1.53 2.28
CA TRP A 78 -12.24 -1.05 1.08
C TRP A 78 -12.43 -2.03 -0.10
N ILE A 79 -12.25 -3.33 0.14
CA ILE A 79 -12.47 -4.39 -0.86
C ILE A 79 -13.92 -4.31 -1.40
N ARG A 80 -14.90 -4.08 -0.54
CA ARG A 80 -16.32 -3.95 -0.93
C ARG A 80 -16.54 -2.75 -1.83
N VAL A 81 -16.08 -1.55 -1.42
CA VAL A 81 -16.24 -0.32 -2.21
C VAL A 81 -15.48 -0.39 -3.52
N ALA A 82 -14.21 -0.81 -3.47
CA ALA A 82 -13.38 -0.91 -4.68
C ALA A 82 -13.90 -1.98 -5.64
N GLY A 83 -14.44 -3.09 -5.11
CA GLY A 83 -15.05 -4.17 -5.89
C GLY A 83 -16.32 -3.77 -6.65
N GLU A 84 -17.09 -2.82 -6.13
CA GLU A 84 -18.23 -2.22 -6.83
C GLU A 84 -17.78 -1.32 -8.01
N ILE A 85 -16.60 -0.72 -7.92
CA ILE A 85 -16.06 0.22 -8.92
C ILE A 85 -15.22 -0.50 -9.97
N VAL A 86 -14.30 -1.37 -9.52
CA VAL A 86 -13.36 -2.12 -10.36
C VAL A 86 -13.31 -3.57 -9.86
N PRO A 87 -14.26 -4.42 -10.22
CA PRO A 87 -14.40 -5.79 -9.67
C PRO A 87 -13.14 -6.64 -9.80
N ASP A 88 -12.41 -6.51 -10.92
CA ASP A 88 -11.19 -7.29 -11.18
C ASP A 88 -9.94 -6.73 -10.45
N ALA A 89 -10.09 -5.61 -9.71
CA ALA A 89 -8.97 -4.99 -9.00
C ALA A 89 -8.84 -5.44 -7.53
N VAL A 90 -9.74 -6.28 -7.04
CA VAL A 90 -9.77 -6.76 -5.66
C VAL A 90 -10.15 -8.24 -5.59
N PRO A 91 -9.73 -8.98 -4.56
CA PRO A 91 -10.30 -10.30 -4.32
C PRO A 91 -11.79 -10.17 -3.97
N ARG A 92 -12.59 -11.15 -4.37
CA ARG A 92 -14.01 -11.17 -4.00
C ARG A 92 -14.15 -11.43 -2.50
N LEU A 93 -14.78 -10.51 -1.75
CA LEU A 93 -15.13 -10.70 -0.35
C LEU A 93 -16.19 -11.82 -0.24
N ILE A 94 -15.95 -12.81 0.63
CA ILE A 94 -16.81 -13.98 0.82
C ILE A 94 -17.63 -13.84 2.10
N GLY A 95 -17.02 -13.32 3.18
CA GLY A 95 -17.69 -13.13 4.46
C GLY A 95 -16.82 -12.32 5.43
N GLU A 96 -17.44 -11.76 6.46
CA GLU A 96 -16.79 -10.98 7.50
C GLU A 96 -17.39 -11.29 8.88
N ASP A 97 -16.56 -11.66 9.83
CA ASP A 97 -16.92 -11.75 11.25
C ASP A 97 -16.21 -10.62 12.01
N ARG A 98 -16.93 -9.50 12.21
CA ARG A 98 -16.41 -8.32 12.91
C ARG A 98 -16.07 -8.60 14.37
N THR A 99 -16.79 -9.54 15.02
CA THR A 99 -16.54 -9.92 16.41
C THR A 99 -15.22 -10.64 16.55
N ALA A 100 -14.91 -11.51 15.60
CA ALA A 100 -13.63 -12.23 15.54
C ALA A 100 -12.50 -11.39 14.93
N GLY A 101 -12.80 -10.21 14.34
CA GLY A 101 -11.85 -9.41 13.59
C GLY A 101 -11.30 -10.15 12.38
N LEU A 102 -12.15 -10.93 11.69
CA LEU A 102 -11.78 -11.82 10.60
C LEU A 102 -12.64 -11.54 9.36
N PHE A 103 -12.03 -11.63 8.19
CA PHE A 103 -12.77 -11.75 6.94
C PHE A 103 -12.21 -12.85 6.03
N ALA A 104 -13.06 -13.35 5.14
CA ALA A 104 -12.72 -14.33 4.12
C ALA A 104 -12.85 -13.73 2.73
N MET A 105 -11.93 -14.06 1.83
CA MET A 105 -11.88 -13.59 0.45
C MET A 105 -11.47 -14.71 -0.51
N SER A 106 -11.70 -14.51 -1.81
CA SER A 106 -11.30 -15.49 -2.82
C SER A 106 -9.79 -15.76 -2.77
N TRP A 107 -9.43 -17.03 -2.94
CA TRP A 107 -8.03 -17.43 -3.10
C TRP A 107 -7.55 -17.06 -4.50
N LEU A 108 -6.44 -16.33 -4.56
CA LEU A 108 -5.75 -15.98 -5.79
C LEU A 108 -4.42 -16.76 -5.81
N ALA A 109 -4.35 -17.79 -6.62
CA ALA A 109 -3.22 -18.71 -6.64
C ALA A 109 -1.94 -18.01 -7.14
N PRO A 110 -0.79 -18.18 -6.47
CA PRO A 110 0.46 -17.51 -6.84
C PRO A 110 0.94 -17.82 -8.27
N GLU A 111 0.56 -18.98 -8.79
CA GLU A 111 0.90 -19.43 -10.16
C GLU A 111 0.25 -18.55 -11.24
N THR A 112 -0.93 -17.99 -10.95
CA THR A 112 -1.69 -17.12 -11.85
C THR A 112 -1.72 -15.67 -11.42
N HIS A 113 -1.33 -15.40 -10.17
CA HIS A 113 -1.33 -14.07 -9.57
C HIS A 113 -0.01 -13.84 -8.80
N PRO A 114 1.14 -13.77 -9.49
CA PRO A 114 2.41 -13.48 -8.84
C PRO A 114 2.39 -12.08 -8.20
N VAL A 115 3.14 -11.93 -7.09
CA VAL A 115 3.29 -10.65 -6.41
C VAL A 115 4.13 -9.70 -7.28
N TRP A 116 3.64 -8.51 -7.56
CA TRP A 116 4.34 -7.53 -8.41
C TRP A 116 5.74 -7.17 -7.90
N LYS A 117 5.93 -7.15 -6.58
CA LYS A 117 7.27 -6.97 -5.98
C LYS A 117 8.28 -8.03 -6.45
N ALA A 118 7.85 -9.29 -6.57
CA ALA A 118 8.69 -10.38 -7.07
C ALA A 118 8.99 -10.19 -8.56
N GLU A 119 7.98 -9.86 -9.37
CA GLU A 119 8.16 -9.57 -10.80
C GLU A 119 9.19 -8.45 -11.02
N LEU A 120 9.03 -7.34 -10.29
CA LEU A 120 9.96 -6.22 -10.36
C LEU A 120 11.38 -6.59 -9.88
N ARG A 121 11.51 -7.40 -8.81
CA ARG A 121 12.79 -7.89 -8.31
C ARG A 121 13.51 -8.73 -9.36
N ASP A 122 12.77 -9.57 -10.05
CA ASP A 122 13.32 -10.54 -11.01
C ASP A 122 13.52 -9.92 -12.41
N GLY A 123 13.36 -8.59 -12.54
CA GLY A 123 13.57 -7.85 -13.77
C GLY A 123 12.41 -7.93 -14.77
N ARG A 124 11.29 -8.55 -14.41
CA ARG A 124 10.07 -8.56 -15.22
C ARG A 124 9.31 -7.26 -14.99
N ILE A 125 9.75 -6.20 -15.68
CA ILE A 125 9.24 -4.84 -15.53
C ILE A 125 8.39 -4.52 -16.75
N ASP A 126 7.07 -4.67 -16.59
CA ASP A 126 6.11 -4.33 -17.64
C ASP A 126 5.47 -2.95 -17.34
N PRO A 127 5.73 -1.91 -18.17
CA PRO A 127 5.08 -0.62 -18.03
C PRO A 127 3.56 -0.67 -18.19
N ALA A 128 3.00 -1.66 -18.89
CA ALA A 128 1.55 -1.80 -19.05
C ALA A 128 0.89 -2.22 -17.72
N VAL A 129 1.52 -3.11 -16.94
CA VAL A 129 1.07 -3.43 -15.58
C VAL A 129 1.10 -2.19 -14.69
N ALA A 130 2.16 -1.40 -14.75
CA ALA A 130 2.27 -0.16 -13.99
C ALA A 130 1.21 0.87 -14.39
N ALA A 131 0.92 1.03 -15.68
CA ALA A 131 -0.15 1.88 -16.19
C ALA A 131 -1.52 1.43 -15.65
N GLU A 132 -1.79 0.12 -15.67
CA GLU A 132 -3.05 -0.43 -15.19
C GLU A 132 -3.20 -0.27 -13.66
N VAL A 133 -2.12 -0.36 -12.87
CA VAL A 133 -2.12 0.01 -11.45
C VAL A 133 -2.56 1.47 -11.27
N GLY A 134 -1.95 2.40 -12.01
CA GLY A 134 -2.32 3.82 -11.95
C GLY A 134 -3.76 4.06 -12.35
N ARG A 135 -4.22 3.44 -13.44
CA ARG A 135 -5.60 3.56 -13.93
C ARG A 135 -6.62 3.05 -12.91
N ARG A 136 -6.42 1.86 -12.34
CA ARG A 136 -7.38 1.24 -11.41
C ARG A 136 -7.52 2.04 -10.12
N ILE A 137 -6.40 2.49 -9.53
CA ILE A 137 -6.49 3.29 -8.30
C ILE A 137 -7.11 4.67 -8.56
N SER A 138 -6.87 5.29 -9.73
CA SER A 138 -7.51 6.55 -10.08
C SER A 138 -9.02 6.41 -10.27
N LEU A 139 -9.53 5.27 -10.74
CA LEU A 139 -10.96 4.99 -10.82
C LEU A 139 -11.61 4.92 -9.44
N VAL A 140 -10.95 4.26 -8.47
CA VAL A 140 -11.45 4.22 -7.07
C VAL A 140 -11.51 5.63 -6.51
N HIS A 141 -10.45 6.43 -6.68
CA HIS A 141 -10.42 7.81 -6.19
C HIS A 141 -11.50 8.67 -6.88
N ALA A 142 -11.64 8.59 -8.21
CA ALA A 142 -12.63 9.37 -8.94
C ALA A 142 -14.08 9.03 -8.53
N ALA A 143 -14.39 7.75 -8.33
CA ALA A 143 -15.73 7.30 -7.97
C ALA A 143 -16.10 7.60 -6.51
N THR A 144 -15.11 7.84 -5.65
CA THR A 144 -15.32 8.08 -4.22
C THR A 144 -15.08 9.54 -3.82
N ALA A 145 -14.56 10.37 -4.72
CA ALA A 145 -14.28 11.77 -4.44
C ALA A 145 -15.56 12.56 -4.11
N GLY A 146 -15.49 13.34 -3.03
CA GLY A 146 -16.63 14.14 -2.56
C GLY A 146 -17.80 13.34 -1.95
N ARG A 147 -17.68 12.02 -1.84
CA ARG A 147 -18.72 11.14 -1.28
C ARG A 147 -18.75 11.23 0.24
N VAL A 148 -19.78 11.89 0.79
CA VAL A 148 -19.96 12.08 2.24
C VAL A 148 -20.18 10.74 2.98
N ASP A 149 -20.91 9.81 2.36
CA ASP A 149 -21.14 8.47 2.91
C ASP A 149 -19.85 7.64 3.01
N ILE A 150 -18.97 7.75 2.01
CA ILE A 150 -17.64 7.11 2.03
C ILE A 150 -16.75 7.80 3.05
N ALA A 151 -16.77 9.14 3.12
CA ALA A 151 -16.00 9.89 4.10
C ALA A 151 -16.35 9.50 5.54
N ALA A 152 -17.64 9.30 5.84
CA ALA A 152 -18.09 8.85 7.16
C ALA A 152 -17.65 7.41 7.48
N ARG A 153 -17.67 6.51 6.50
CA ARG A 153 -17.25 5.10 6.67
C ARG A 153 -15.75 4.95 6.87
N PHE A 154 -14.95 5.85 6.32
CA PHE A 154 -13.49 5.80 6.34
C PHE A 154 -12.86 7.00 7.07
N ALA A 155 -13.52 7.48 8.11
CA ALA A 155 -12.99 8.50 9.03
C ALA A 155 -11.91 7.89 9.96
N ASN A 156 -10.90 7.24 9.38
CA ASN A 156 -9.90 6.39 10.05
C ASN A 156 -8.59 7.14 10.31
N ASP A 157 -8.64 8.38 10.77
CA ASP A 157 -7.44 9.16 11.10
C ASP A 157 -6.61 8.49 12.21
N ASP A 158 -7.26 7.87 13.18
CA ASP A 158 -6.67 7.11 14.28
C ASP A 158 -5.96 5.83 13.83
N ILE A 159 -6.24 5.34 12.62
CA ILE A 159 -5.51 4.24 11.97
C ILE A 159 -4.40 4.79 11.07
N PHE A 160 -4.73 5.75 10.18
CA PHE A 160 -3.79 6.23 9.17
C PHE A 160 -2.60 6.99 9.76
N GLN A 161 -2.84 7.88 10.72
CA GLN A 161 -1.76 8.67 11.34
C GLN A 161 -0.68 7.81 11.99
N PRO A 162 -0.97 6.87 12.92
CA PRO A 162 0.06 6.09 13.60
C PRO A 162 0.71 5.02 12.73
N ILE A 163 0.10 4.65 11.58
CA ILE A 163 0.63 3.61 10.71
C ILE A 163 1.28 4.19 9.44
N ARG A 164 0.99 5.45 9.06
CA ARG A 164 1.52 6.07 7.84
C ARG A 164 2.24 7.38 8.10
N LEU A 165 1.60 8.39 8.66
CA LEU A 165 2.23 9.70 8.78
C LEU A 165 3.36 9.71 9.83
N GLU A 166 3.10 9.16 10.99
CA GLU A 166 4.07 9.13 12.10
C GLU A 166 5.32 8.31 11.74
N PRO A 167 5.23 7.03 11.34
CA PRO A 167 6.41 6.21 11.12
C PRO A 167 7.20 6.59 9.86
N TYR A 168 6.56 7.24 8.88
CA TYR A 168 7.21 7.64 7.64
C TYR A 168 7.73 9.07 7.72
N LEU A 169 6.85 10.06 7.86
CA LEU A 169 7.22 11.46 7.72
C LEU A 169 7.72 12.07 9.04
N LEU A 170 7.01 11.85 10.16
CA LEU A 170 7.35 12.49 11.42
C LEU A 170 8.60 11.86 12.05
N ALA A 171 8.72 10.54 12.08
CA ALA A 171 9.92 9.86 12.57
C ALA A 171 11.16 10.21 11.73
N THR A 172 10.99 10.39 10.41
CA THR A 172 12.08 10.84 9.53
C THR A 172 12.44 12.31 9.80
N ALA A 173 11.47 13.17 10.11
CA ALA A 173 11.70 14.56 10.45
C ALA A 173 12.54 14.74 11.73
N GLU A 174 12.42 13.82 12.68
CA GLU A 174 13.23 13.79 13.90
C GLU A 174 14.69 13.44 13.61
N ARG A 175 14.92 12.50 12.68
CA ARG A 175 16.26 12.06 12.28
C ARG A 175 16.98 13.05 11.35
N HIS A 176 16.23 13.91 10.67
CA HIS A 176 16.74 14.87 9.69
C HIS A 176 16.30 16.31 10.02
N PRO A 177 16.89 16.96 11.06
CA PRO A 177 16.51 18.33 11.45
C PRO A 177 16.68 19.35 10.33
N ASP A 178 17.64 19.12 9.42
CA ASP A 178 17.94 19.96 8.26
C ASP A 178 16.78 20.07 7.26
N CYS A 179 15.96 19.04 7.14
CA CYS A 179 14.76 19.04 6.30
C CYS A 179 13.47 18.68 7.08
N GLY A 180 13.56 18.56 8.40
CA GLY A 180 12.45 18.15 9.27
C GLY A 180 11.23 19.05 9.19
N GLY A 181 11.43 20.36 9.01
CA GLY A 181 10.32 21.31 8.78
C GLY A 181 9.53 21.02 7.49
N ALA A 182 10.22 20.62 6.42
CA ALA A 182 9.56 20.24 5.17
C ALA A 182 8.74 18.94 5.35
N LEU A 183 9.32 17.93 6.02
CA LEU A 183 8.64 16.65 6.28
C LEU A 183 7.38 16.81 7.16
N ARG A 184 7.43 17.67 8.19
CA ARG A 184 6.26 17.96 9.02
C ARG A 184 5.15 18.65 8.22
N ARG A 185 5.49 19.62 7.35
CA ARG A 185 4.49 20.23 6.45
C ARG A 185 3.87 19.25 5.48
N LEU A 186 4.63 18.27 4.98
CA LEU A 186 4.06 17.20 4.14
C LEU A 186 3.08 16.33 4.93
N ALA A 187 3.43 15.94 6.15
CA ALA A 187 2.53 15.18 7.02
C ALA A 187 1.25 15.96 7.32
N GLU A 188 1.35 17.24 7.64
CA GLU A 188 0.22 18.13 7.91
C GLU A 188 -0.66 18.31 6.68
N THR A 189 -0.08 18.59 5.51
CA THR A 189 -0.82 18.72 4.25
C THR A 189 -1.59 17.45 3.94
N THR A 190 -0.93 16.28 4.04
CA THR A 190 -1.59 14.99 3.81
C THR A 190 -2.72 14.76 4.80
N ALA A 191 -2.50 15.02 6.11
CA ALA A 191 -3.51 14.83 7.15
C ALA A 191 -4.78 15.66 6.94
N HIS A 192 -4.63 16.90 6.45
CA HIS A 192 -5.76 17.82 6.25
C HIS A 192 -6.44 17.72 4.89
N THR A 193 -5.86 16.99 3.94
CA THR A 193 -6.47 16.79 2.61
C THR A 193 -7.42 15.60 2.65
N LYS A 194 -8.74 15.85 2.51
CA LYS A 194 -9.81 14.85 2.59
C LYS A 194 -10.63 14.88 1.30
N LEU A 195 -10.21 14.13 0.29
CA LEU A 195 -10.79 14.22 -1.05
C LEU A 195 -11.44 12.93 -1.55
N ALA A 196 -10.83 11.77 -1.30
CA ALA A 196 -11.32 10.49 -1.81
C ALA A 196 -10.93 9.31 -0.90
N LEU A 197 -11.43 8.13 -1.21
CA LEU A 197 -11.05 6.89 -0.52
C LEU A 197 -9.65 6.44 -0.94
N VAL A 198 -8.71 6.55 -0.03
CA VAL A 198 -7.31 6.15 -0.18
C VAL A 198 -7.11 4.72 0.34
N HIS A 199 -6.32 3.93 -0.36
CA HIS A 199 -5.91 2.58 0.07
C HIS A 199 -4.90 2.63 1.23
N GLY A 200 -3.98 3.59 1.18
CA GLY A 200 -2.97 3.86 2.22
C GLY A 200 -1.74 2.95 2.19
N ASP A 201 -1.68 1.91 1.35
CA ASP A 201 -0.50 1.06 1.14
C ASP A 201 -0.42 0.51 -0.29
N VAL A 202 -0.62 1.36 -1.30
CA VAL A 202 -0.44 0.99 -2.71
C VAL A 202 1.05 0.78 -2.98
N SER A 203 1.50 -0.44 -2.80
CA SER A 203 2.91 -0.81 -2.97
C SER A 203 3.05 -2.14 -3.71
N PRO A 204 4.17 -2.38 -4.40
CA PRO A 204 4.35 -3.63 -5.17
C PRO A 204 4.23 -4.92 -4.36
N LYS A 205 4.42 -4.89 -3.03
CA LYS A 205 4.21 -6.06 -2.16
C LYS A 205 2.72 -6.42 -1.99
N ASN A 206 1.84 -5.43 -2.14
CA ASN A 206 0.39 -5.53 -1.95
C ASN A 206 -0.37 -5.54 -3.26
N ILE A 207 0.32 -5.79 -4.37
CA ILE A 207 -0.28 -5.88 -5.70
C ILE A 207 0.08 -7.24 -6.30
N LEU A 208 -0.94 -7.98 -6.74
CA LEU A 208 -0.77 -9.18 -7.53
C LEU A 208 -0.96 -8.85 -9.01
N VAL A 209 -0.21 -9.53 -9.88
CA VAL A 209 -0.33 -9.38 -11.34
C VAL A 209 -1.18 -10.55 -11.86
N GLY A 210 -2.49 -10.34 -11.96
CA GLY A 210 -3.42 -11.36 -12.43
C GLY A 210 -3.65 -11.32 -13.95
N PRO A 211 -4.33 -12.34 -14.49
CA PRO A 211 -4.64 -12.44 -15.94
C PRO A 211 -5.58 -11.33 -16.43
N HIS A 212 -6.36 -10.73 -15.52
CA HIS A 212 -7.24 -9.59 -15.81
C HIS A 212 -6.67 -8.26 -15.34
N GLY A 213 -5.37 -8.22 -14.99
CA GLY A 213 -4.66 -7.04 -14.52
C GLY A 213 -4.36 -7.07 -13.01
N PRO A 214 -3.85 -5.95 -12.46
CA PRO A 214 -3.39 -5.89 -11.07
C PRO A 214 -4.54 -5.98 -10.05
N VAL A 215 -4.33 -6.77 -8.99
CA VAL A 215 -5.25 -6.93 -7.86
C VAL A 215 -4.61 -6.33 -6.61
N PHE A 216 -5.32 -5.41 -5.93
CA PHE A 216 -4.87 -4.76 -4.71
C PHE A 216 -5.24 -5.58 -3.48
N LEU A 217 -4.31 -5.66 -2.54
CA LEU A 217 -4.42 -6.34 -1.26
C LEU A 217 -3.96 -5.43 -0.13
N ASP A 218 -4.34 -5.74 1.10
CA ASP A 218 -3.79 -5.14 2.32
C ASP A 218 -4.13 -3.65 2.49
N ALA A 219 -5.40 -3.30 2.26
CA ALA A 219 -5.94 -1.95 2.46
C ALA A 219 -6.30 -1.66 3.94
N GLU A 220 -5.54 -2.21 4.90
CA GLU A 220 -5.82 -2.05 6.34
C GLU A 220 -5.71 -0.60 6.83
N CYS A 221 -5.04 0.27 6.06
CA CYS A 221 -4.88 1.70 6.32
C CYS A 221 -5.84 2.54 5.48
N ALA A 222 -6.89 1.93 4.92
CA ALA A 222 -7.86 2.65 4.10
C ALA A 222 -8.47 3.82 4.87
N TRP A 223 -8.53 4.96 4.21
CA TRP A 223 -8.85 6.24 4.83
C TRP A 223 -9.44 7.20 3.80
N TYR A 224 -10.39 8.05 4.21
CA TYR A 224 -10.85 9.13 3.36
C TYR A 224 -9.88 10.29 3.47
N GLY A 225 -9.00 10.45 2.48
CA GLY A 225 -7.85 11.31 2.59
C GLY A 225 -7.34 11.90 1.28
N ASP A 226 -6.01 12.12 1.21
CA ASP A 226 -5.33 12.69 0.05
C ASP A 226 -4.97 11.62 -0.99
N PRO A 227 -5.59 11.61 -2.17
CA PRO A 227 -5.25 10.68 -3.26
C PRO A 227 -3.78 10.74 -3.71
N ALA A 228 -3.11 11.89 -3.49
CA ALA A 228 -1.69 12.05 -3.79
C ALA A 228 -0.82 11.09 -2.98
N PHE A 229 -1.30 10.63 -1.80
CA PHE A 229 -0.56 9.67 -0.98
C PHE A 229 -0.38 8.33 -1.68
N ASP A 230 -1.45 7.72 -2.18
CA ASP A 230 -1.38 6.42 -2.87
C ASP A 230 -0.48 6.48 -4.10
N LEU A 231 -0.61 7.54 -4.91
CA LEU A 231 0.22 7.73 -6.08
C LEU A 231 1.70 7.87 -5.70
N ALA A 232 2.03 8.75 -4.74
CA ALA A 232 3.40 8.95 -4.29
C ALA A 232 3.96 7.69 -3.64
N PHE A 233 3.13 6.97 -2.85
CA PHE A 233 3.54 5.76 -2.16
C PHE A 233 3.90 4.61 -3.12
N CYS A 234 3.16 4.48 -4.23
CA CYS A 234 3.51 3.50 -5.26
C CYS A 234 4.74 3.93 -6.07
N LEU A 235 4.78 5.19 -6.49
CA LEU A 235 5.88 5.73 -7.30
C LEU A 235 7.23 5.69 -6.58
N ASN A 236 7.28 5.90 -5.25
CA ASN A 236 8.53 5.84 -4.51
C ASN A 236 9.20 4.46 -4.62
N HIS A 237 8.43 3.38 -4.63
CA HIS A 237 8.97 2.02 -4.76
C HIS A 237 9.64 1.77 -6.10
N LEU A 238 9.18 2.39 -7.18
CA LEU A 238 9.81 2.30 -8.49
C LEU A 238 11.14 3.08 -8.53
N LEU A 239 11.18 4.27 -7.93
CA LEU A 239 12.41 5.06 -7.83
C LEU A 239 13.46 4.40 -6.93
N LEU A 240 13.06 3.84 -5.78
CA LEU A 240 13.98 3.10 -4.90
C LEU A 240 14.61 1.91 -5.62
N LYS A 241 13.86 1.22 -6.49
CA LYS A 241 14.37 0.12 -7.30
C LYS A 241 15.39 0.56 -8.36
N CYS A 242 15.30 1.81 -8.84
CA CYS A 242 16.34 2.38 -9.70
C CYS A 242 17.71 2.46 -9.01
N ALA A 243 17.75 2.71 -7.71
CA ALA A 243 18.98 2.73 -6.94
C ALA A 243 19.46 1.32 -6.60
N TRP A 244 18.52 0.43 -6.26
CA TRP A 244 18.83 -0.96 -5.91
C TRP A 244 19.30 -1.81 -7.11
N ARG A 245 18.71 -1.59 -8.30
CA ARG A 245 18.98 -2.35 -9.53
C ARG A 245 19.31 -1.38 -10.68
N PRO A 246 20.51 -0.79 -10.70
CA PRO A 246 20.91 0.21 -11.71
C PRO A 246 20.80 -0.30 -13.15
N GLU A 247 21.05 -1.60 -13.36
CA GLU A 247 20.94 -2.26 -14.67
C GLU A 247 19.54 -2.25 -15.25
N SER A 248 18.51 -2.24 -14.39
CA SER A 248 17.09 -2.21 -14.77
C SER A 248 16.45 -0.82 -14.67
N ARG A 249 17.23 0.23 -14.38
CA ARG A 249 16.76 1.60 -14.15
C ARG A 249 15.84 2.12 -15.23
N ALA A 250 16.18 1.91 -16.50
CA ALA A 250 15.36 2.38 -17.62
C ALA A 250 13.93 1.79 -17.59
N GLY A 251 13.81 0.51 -17.25
CA GLY A 251 12.53 -0.19 -17.07
C GLY A 251 11.71 0.40 -15.90
N TYR A 252 12.33 0.61 -14.74
CA TYR A 252 11.62 1.22 -13.59
C TYR A 252 11.17 2.65 -13.87
N LEU A 253 11.98 3.45 -14.57
CA LEU A 253 11.57 4.80 -14.97
C LEU A 253 10.47 4.79 -16.03
N ALA A 254 10.45 3.79 -16.93
CA ALA A 254 9.35 3.59 -17.87
C ALA A 254 8.05 3.22 -17.12
N ALA A 255 8.12 2.28 -16.18
CA ALA A 255 6.99 1.91 -15.32
C ALA A 255 6.50 3.10 -14.46
N PHE A 256 7.41 3.90 -13.90
CA PHE A 256 7.07 5.13 -13.17
C PHE A 256 6.25 6.08 -14.05
N ARG A 257 6.73 6.39 -15.27
CA ARG A 257 6.03 7.28 -16.20
C ARG A 257 4.67 6.72 -16.62
N ALA A 258 4.60 5.42 -16.90
CA ALA A 258 3.38 4.76 -17.32
C ALA A 258 2.31 4.81 -16.21
N LEU A 259 2.68 4.51 -14.96
CA LEU A 259 1.79 4.59 -13.81
C LEU A 259 1.31 6.03 -13.56
N ALA A 260 2.24 6.99 -13.50
CA ALA A 260 1.92 8.39 -13.26
C ALA A 260 0.98 8.95 -14.35
N ASN A 261 1.28 8.71 -15.63
CA ASN A 261 0.47 9.21 -16.74
C ASN A 261 -0.94 8.60 -16.75
N ALA A 262 -1.06 7.28 -16.53
CA ALA A 262 -2.35 6.60 -16.50
C ALA A 262 -3.20 7.06 -15.31
N TYR A 263 -2.58 7.25 -14.14
CA TYR A 263 -3.27 7.79 -12.97
C TYR A 263 -3.76 9.22 -13.23
N LEU A 264 -2.87 10.12 -13.67
CA LEU A 264 -3.20 11.53 -13.94
C LEU A 264 -4.26 11.69 -15.03
N ALA A 265 -4.34 10.77 -15.99
CA ALA A 265 -5.40 10.78 -17.00
C ALA A 265 -6.79 10.54 -16.41
N GLY A 266 -6.89 9.80 -15.30
CA GLY A 266 -8.15 9.53 -14.59
C GLY A 266 -8.58 10.60 -13.59
N VAL A 267 -7.75 11.61 -13.32
CA VAL A 267 -8.04 12.67 -12.33
C VAL A 267 -9.14 13.59 -12.84
N SER A 268 -10.28 13.60 -12.14
CA SER A 268 -11.47 14.40 -12.48
C SER A 268 -12.05 15.18 -11.30
N TRP A 269 -11.57 14.96 -10.07
CA TRP A 269 -12.11 15.55 -8.83
C TRP A 269 -11.43 16.85 -8.40
N GLU A 270 -10.29 17.16 -8.98
CA GLU A 270 -9.53 18.38 -8.74
C GLU A 270 -8.67 18.71 -9.98
N PRO A 271 -8.09 19.92 -10.09
CA PRO A 271 -7.13 20.23 -11.16
C PRO A 271 -5.95 19.25 -11.10
N ARG A 272 -5.66 18.63 -12.27
CA ARG A 272 -4.62 17.60 -12.39
C ARG A 272 -3.24 18.08 -11.95
N ASP A 273 -2.88 19.31 -12.26
CA ASP A 273 -1.62 19.94 -11.90
C ASP A 273 -1.49 20.18 -10.38
N VAL A 274 -2.60 20.40 -9.68
CA VAL A 274 -2.64 20.55 -8.21
C VAL A 274 -2.34 19.22 -7.55
N LEU A 275 -2.98 18.14 -7.98
CA LEU A 275 -2.70 16.78 -7.48
C LEU A 275 -1.26 16.36 -7.82
N GLU A 276 -0.82 16.57 -9.08
CA GLU A 276 0.55 16.24 -9.49
C GLU A 276 1.57 16.96 -8.62
N ALA A 277 1.35 18.25 -8.34
CA ALA A 277 2.26 19.04 -7.51
C ALA A 277 2.31 18.56 -6.05
N ARG A 278 1.16 18.12 -5.46
CA ARG A 278 1.15 17.52 -4.13
C ARG A 278 1.91 16.19 -4.12
N THR A 279 1.67 15.34 -5.11
CA THR A 279 2.37 14.06 -5.26
C THR A 279 3.87 14.25 -5.43
N ALA A 280 4.30 15.17 -6.29
CA ALA A 280 5.70 15.47 -6.56
C ALA A 280 6.45 16.00 -5.33
N ARG A 281 5.76 16.78 -4.47
CA ARG A 281 6.31 17.26 -3.19
C ARG A 281 6.41 16.17 -2.14
N LEU A 282 5.41 15.28 -2.07
CA LEU A 282 5.34 14.19 -1.08
C LEU A 282 6.37 13.09 -1.37
N LEU A 283 6.60 12.78 -2.64
CA LEU A 283 7.42 11.67 -3.10
C LEU A 283 8.85 11.66 -2.52
N PRO A 284 9.63 12.78 -2.48
CA PRO A 284 10.94 12.79 -1.85
C PRO A 284 10.92 12.51 -0.34
N GLY A 285 9.86 12.95 0.36
CA GLY A 285 9.65 12.62 1.76
C GLY A 285 9.48 11.13 2.01
N LEU A 286 8.69 10.48 1.19
CA LEU A 286 8.50 9.03 1.25
C LEU A 286 9.77 8.27 0.86
N LEU A 287 10.56 8.73 -0.14
CA LEU A 287 11.84 8.14 -0.49
C LEU A 287 12.81 8.16 0.70
N LEU A 288 12.94 9.29 1.40
CA LEU A 288 13.78 9.41 2.58
C LEU A 288 13.25 8.54 3.74
N ALA A 289 11.93 8.50 3.94
CA ALA A 289 11.29 7.68 4.95
C ALA A 289 11.51 6.18 4.76
N ARG A 290 11.72 5.73 3.52
CA ARG A 290 11.98 4.31 3.21
C ARG A 290 13.43 3.88 3.46
N VAL A 291 14.30 4.77 3.88
CA VAL A 291 15.65 4.46 4.38
C VAL A 291 15.81 4.83 5.85
N ASP A 292 15.19 5.91 6.31
CA ASP A 292 15.42 6.47 7.66
C ASP A 292 14.16 6.59 8.54
N GLY A 293 12.99 6.21 8.05
CA GLY A 293 11.77 6.10 8.86
C GLY A 293 11.74 4.83 9.73
N LYS A 294 10.60 4.56 10.36
CA LYS A 294 10.39 3.34 11.16
C LYS A 294 10.18 2.08 10.32
N SER A 295 9.90 2.22 9.01
CA SER A 295 9.66 1.10 8.09
C SER A 295 10.56 1.18 6.87
N PRO A 296 11.88 0.98 7.00
CA PRO A 296 12.81 0.99 5.88
C PRO A 296 12.52 -0.18 4.93
N VAL A 297 12.92 -0.02 3.64
CA VAL A 297 12.84 -1.15 2.70
C VAL A 297 13.92 -2.16 3.00
N GLU A 298 13.58 -3.44 3.00
CA GLU A 298 14.45 -4.54 3.40
C GLU A 298 15.58 -4.83 2.39
N TYR A 299 15.43 -4.39 1.14
CA TYR A 299 16.40 -4.70 0.07
C TYR A 299 17.52 -3.65 -0.06
N LEU A 300 17.47 -2.53 0.64
CA LEU A 300 18.54 -1.53 0.69
C LEU A 300 19.36 -1.74 1.96
N THR A 301 20.25 -2.71 1.93
CA THR A 301 21.10 -3.11 3.06
C THR A 301 22.38 -2.30 3.15
N GLU A 302 22.93 -1.90 2.00
CA GLU A 302 24.22 -1.19 1.92
C GLU A 302 24.05 0.29 2.30
N GLU A 303 24.92 0.79 3.18
CA GLU A 303 24.89 2.20 3.62
C GLU A 303 25.17 3.17 2.46
N ALA A 304 26.02 2.77 1.51
CA ALA A 304 26.30 3.58 0.32
C ALA A 304 25.04 3.83 -0.53
N ASP A 305 24.13 2.86 -0.62
CA ASP A 305 22.87 3.01 -1.34
C ASP A 305 21.90 3.93 -0.57
N ARG A 306 21.85 3.78 0.75
CA ARG A 306 21.04 4.66 1.63
C ARG A 306 21.52 6.10 1.56
N GLU A 307 22.85 6.32 1.59
CA GLU A 307 23.45 7.64 1.48
C GLU A 307 23.14 8.29 0.13
N ARG A 308 23.17 7.51 -0.95
CA ARG A 308 22.78 7.99 -2.29
C ARG A 308 21.32 8.44 -2.30
N ILE A 309 20.42 7.70 -1.63
CA ILE A 309 19.01 8.09 -1.53
C ILE A 309 18.85 9.38 -0.73
N ARG A 310 19.55 9.53 0.41
CA ARG A 310 19.56 10.77 1.20
C ARG A 310 20.03 11.96 0.37
N ALA A 311 21.15 11.79 -0.35
CA ALA A 311 21.71 12.82 -1.22
C ALA A 311 20.77 13.24 -2.35
N CYS A 312 19.92 12.34 -2.84
CA CYS A 312 18.93 12.62 -3.87
C CYS A 312 17.62 13.21 -3.31
N ALA A 313 17.13 12.70 -2.20
CA ALA A 313 15.82 13.08 -1.65
C ALA A 313 15.84 14.45 -0.95
N LYS A 314 16.88 14.76 -0.14
CA LYS A 314 16.95 16.01 0.62
C LYS A 314 16.91 17.27 -0.23
N PRO A 315 17.68 17.41 -1.34
CA PRO A 315 17.56 18.58 -2.20
C PRO A 315 16.16 18.77 -2.79
N LEU A 316 15.47 17.67 -3.13
CA LEU A 316 14.09 17.70 -3.64
C LEU A 316 13.07 18.09 -2.56
N LEU A 317 13.33 17.78 -1.28
CA LEU A 317 12.52 18.25 -0.16
C LEU A 317 12.70 19.76 0.10
N LEU A 318 13.92 20.28 -0.04
CA LEU A 318 14.25 21.67 0.22
C LEU A 318 13.90 22.60 -0.96
N ALA A 319 13.97 22.08 -2.20
CA ALA A 319 13.58 22.77 -3.43
C ALA A 319 12.57 21.89 -4.22
N PRO A 320 11.31 21.83 -3.76
CA PRO A 320 10.33 20.90 -4.29
C PRO A 320 9.96 21.18 -5.74
N ARG A 321 9.74 20.11 -6.49
CA ARG A 321 9.23 20.14 -7.87
C ARG A 321 7.69 20.07 -7.86
N THR A 322 7.10 20.51 -8.97
CA THR A 322 5.64 20.47 -9.16
C THR A 322 5.20 19.42 -10.17
N ARG A 323 6.15 18.84 -10.93
CA ARG A 323 5.89 17.83 -11.95
C ARG A 323 6.62 16.53 -11.60
N LEU A 324 5.92 15.40 -11.71
CA LEU A 324 6.49 14.08 -11.46
C LEU A 324 7.65 13.75 -12.42
N ALA A 325 7.57 14.23 -13.66
CA ALA A 325 8.64 14.07 -14.64
C ALA A 325 9.95 14.75 -14.18
N GLU A 326 9.85 15.92 -13.53
CA GLU A 326 11.02 16.64 -12.99
C GLU A 326 11.64 15.90 -11.81
N VAL A 327 10.81 15.28 -10.95
CA VAL A 327 11.30 14.44 -9.85
C VAL A 327 12.02 13.20 -10.39
N ALA A 328 11.43 12.51 -11.36
CA ALA A 328 12.04 11.33 -11.97
C ALA A 328 13.36 11.65 -12.67
N GLU A 329 13.46 12.80 -13.37
CA GLU A 329 14.68 13.22 -14.04
C GLU A 329 15.78 13.61 -13.05
N ALA A 330 15.44 14.37 -12.01
CA ALA A 330 16.39 14.72 -10.94
C ALA A 330 16.90 13.45 -10.22
N TRP A 331 16.00 12.46 -9.99
CA TRP A 331 16.35 11.17 -9.41
C TRP A 331 17.29 10.38 -10.31
N ARG A 332 17.00 10.31 -11.62
CA ARG A 332 17.85 9.65 -12.60
C ARG A 332 19.27 10.24 -12.60
N GLN A 333 19.36 11.57 -12.70
CA GLN A 333 20.66 12.28 -12.72
C GLN A 333 21.45 12.07 -11.43
N CYS A 334 20.78 12.08 -10.27
CA CYS A 334 21.43 11.88 -8.99
C CYS A 334 21.92 10.44 -8.83
N THR A 335 21.13 9.44 -9.20
CA THR A 335 21.47 8.02 -9.04
C THR A 335 22.45 7.50 -10.13
N GLU A 336 22.68 8.23 -11.20
CA GLU A 336 23.71 7.95 -12.23
C GLU A 336 25.12 8.45 -11.83
N ARG A 337 25.19 9.46 -10.98
CA ARG A 337 26.48 9.94 -10.46
C ARG A 337 27.07 8.86 -9.53
N ARG A 338 28.24 8.32 -9.90
CA ARG A 338 28.98 7.32 -9.12
C ARG A 338 29.71 7.98 -7.96
#